data_381b78e7f4f7b3c60b46729f6ab00fbc
#
_entry.id   381b78e7f4f7b3c60b46729f6ab00fbc
#
_cell.length_a   1.000
_cell.length_b   1.000
_cell.length_c   1.000
_cell.angle_alpha   90.00
_cell.angle_beta   90.00
_cell.angle_gamma   90.00
#
_symmetry.space_group_name_H-M   'P 1'
#
loop_
_entity.id
_entity.type
_entity.pdbx_description
1 polymer ?
#
loop_
_entity_poly.entity_id
_entity_poly.type
_entity_poly.pdbx_seq_one_letter_code
_entity_poly.pdbx_strand_id
1 'polypeptide(L)'
;MKINKFKLSPAGKLTVILSLILTPITNSYSAEIEAAGNTYMRGNEHIPSVYNNPDGVSVINIAPPSEHGLSHNQYMEFHVNEHGVVFNNSLERVVKNGLTYDANLNLRGSPARVILNEVVGPNASVLAGHQDIVGIPADYILANANGISCQGCSFAPEFKNVTLAVGKVVTVRGDLRSIDTIGNANLLNVSNDRDDNNMADALTLIAPVISTNGHIKVKGDADFVVGQNMYHFMKDKTPEVEAGNSKIKTIDGYYLGSISANRINLVDTREDNNINLFGDVTAEETKVVTSGTLRLRAAEDGRQDITIKNGMNISANKIDTTREFTADEVKLFDIKENKVNKTIINAGRIDFVAVEDVKLAGTTILSNDDLSITAKSLHVDSHLIKHSQDTGVVVTHVNILDAPTKKVEIKNNDHVSQASAIMSRKNVKLHGQDGLELKNANIQAYGNIKLSSEGDIHLNGSTETNTT
;
A
#
# COMPACT_ATOMS: atom_id res chain seq x y z
N MET A 1 20.21 -4.19 38.54
CA MET A 1 20.59 -3.55 37.26
C MET A 1 19.34 -3.01 36.63
N LYS A 2 19.06 -1.70 36.68
CA LYS A 2 17.82 -1.09 36.17
C LYS A 2 17.99 -0.93 34.66
N ILE A 3 17.19 -1.65 33.89
CA ILE A 3 17.10 -1.46 32.43
C ILE A 3 16.27 -0.19 32.18
N ASN A 4 16.94 0.88 31.75
CA ASN A 4 16.28 2.08 31.28
C ASN A 4 15.51 1.75 30.00
N LYS A 5 14.19 1.83 30.07
CA LYS A 5 13.33 1.76 28.88
C LYS A 5 13.58 3.03 28.04
N PHE A 6 14.31 2.90 26.96
CA PHE A 6 14.38 3.94 25.94
C PHE A 6 12.98 4.15 25.35
N LYS A 7 12.35 5.27 25.67
CA LYS A 7 11.20 5.77 24.95
C LYS A 7 11.70 6.37 23.63
N LEU A 8 11.64 5.63 22.54
CA LEU A 8 11.82 6.20 21.21
C LEU A 8 10.70 7.21 20.95
N SER A 9 11.08 8.40 20.50
CA SER A 9 10.12 9.41 20.03
C SER A 9 9.40 8.90 18.78
N PRO A 10 8.22 9.43 18.42
CA PRO A 10 7.54 9.06 17.16
C PRO A 10 8.46 9.19 15.93
N ALA A 11 9.31 10.22 15.89
CA ALA A 11 10.33 10.43 14.86
C ALA A 11 11.37 9.30 14.78
N GLY A 12 11.82 8.79 15.94
CA GLY A 12 12.75 7.66 15.98
C GLY A 12 12.15 6.36 15.45
N LYS A 13 10.84 6.16 15.62
CA LYS A 13 10.13 5.00 15.06
C LYS A 13 9.98 5.11 13.55
N LEU A 14 9.69 6.29 13.02
CA LEU A 14 9.58 6.55 11.60
C LEU A 14 10.94 6.35 10.90
N THR A 15 12.04 6.81 11.49
CA THR A 15 13.40 6.64 10.95
C THR A 15 13.81 5.17 10.86
N VAL A 16 13.45 4.34 11.85
CA VAL A 16 13.75 2.89 11.82
C VAL A 16 12.99 2.18 10.69
N ILE A 17 11.75 2.59 10.43
CA ILE A 17 10.94 1.97 9.39
C ILE A 17 11.36 2.41 7.99
N LEU A 18 11.77 3.65 7.86
CA LEU A 18 12.27 4.12 6.59
C LEU A 18 13.65 3.56 6.25
N SER A 19 14.51 3.34 7.24
CA SER A 19 15.75 2.60 7.00
C SER A 19 15.47 1.19 6.49
N LEU A 20 14.34 0.56 6.89
CA LEU A 20 13.88 -0.71 6.33
C LEU A 20 13.23 -0.58 4.93
N ILE A 21 12.66 0.59 4.60
CA ILE A 21 12.02 0.85 3.29
C ILE A 21 13.04 1.37 2.26
N LEU A 22 14.01 2.18 2.67
CA LEU A 22 14.92 2.91 1.77
C LEU A 22 16.36 2.38 1.73
N THR A 23 16.80 1.57 2.67
CA THR A 23 18.09 0.90 2.52
C THR A 23 17.89 -0.36 1.67
N PRO A 24 18.52 -0.47 0.50
CA PRO A 24 18.76 -1.77 -0.07
C PRO A 24 19.59 -2.51 0.98
N ILE A 25 19.00 -3.52 1.62
CA ILE A 25 19.75 -4.44 2.46
C ILE A 25 20.65 -5.20 1.50
N THR A 26 21.84 -4.69 1.25
CA THR A 26 22.90 -5.36 0.47
C THR A 26 23.57 -6.48 1.28
N ASN A 27 22.83 -7.12 2.16
CA ASN A 27 23.24 -8.39 2.69
C ASN A 27 22.95 -9.40 1.59
N SER A 28 23.99 -9.99 1.04
CA SER A 28 23.90 -11.24 0.28
C SER A 28 23.33 -12.29 1.23
N TYR A 29 22.02 -12.34 1.36
CA TYR A 29 21.37 -13.49 1.95
C TYR A 29 21.60 -14.62 0.95
N SER A 30 22.48 -15.56 1.30
CA SER A 30 22.42 -16.87 0.65
C SER A 30 21.00 -17.36 0.84
N ALA A 31 20.31 -17.75 -0.24
CA ALA A 31 18.96 -18.25 -0.14
C ALA A 31 18.93 -19.38 0.86
N GLU A 32 18.35 -19.12 1.99
CA GLU A 32 18.20 -20.15 3.00
C GLU A 32 16.72 -20.38 3.20
N ILE A 33 16.24 -21.46 2.58
CA ILE A 33 14.95 -22.03 2.84
C ILE A 33 15.21 -23.25 3.69
N GLU A 34 14.94 -23.14 4.99
CA GLU A 34 15.14 -24.21 5.94
C GLU A 34 13.77 -24.76 6.41
N ALA A 35 13.50 -26.02 6.07
CA ALA A 35 12.29 -26.68 6.55
C ALA A 35 12.33 -26.84 8.08
N ALA A 36 11.17 -26.69 8.74
CA ALA A 36 11.06 -26.90 10.18
C ALA A 36 11.39 -28.36 10.54
N GLY A 37 12.21 -28.52 11.55
CA GLY A 37 12.54 -29.87 12.04
C GLY A 37 11.39 -30.54 12.81
N ASN A 38 11.49 -31.85 13.04
CA ASN A 38 10.48 -32.68 13.73
C ASN A 38 10.10 -32.20 15.14
N THR A 39 10.85 -31.25 15.72
CA THR A 39 10.66 -30.77 17.10
C THR A 39 9.39 -29.90 17.25
N TYR A 40 8.89 -29.32 16.17
CA TYR A 40 7.75 -28.41 16.20
C TYR A 40 6.42 -29.08 15.86
N MET A 41 6.43 -30.35 15.42
CA MET A 41 5.26 -31.04 14.89
C MET A 41 5.10 -32.47 15.40
N ARG A 42 3.86 -32.89 15.55
CA ARG A 42 3.51 -34.33 15.68
C ARG A 42 3.47 -34.96 14.28
N GLY A 43 4.61 -35.46 13.81
CA GLY A 43 4.74 -36.17 12.54
C GLY A 43 5.35 -35.31 11.42
N ASN A 44 5.71 -35.96 10.29
CA ASN A 44 6.37 -35.35 9.13
C ASN A 44 5.37 -34.75 8.14
N GLU A 45 4.11 -34.52 8.52
CA GLU A 45 3.02 -34.16 7.60
C GLU A 45 3.13 -32.75 7.06
N HIS A 46 3.95 -31.89 7.70
CA HIS A 46 4.14 -30.48 7.31
C HIS A 46 5.59 -30.13 6.97
N ILE A 47 6.43 -31.13 6.76
CA ILE A 47 7.85 -30.93 6.44
C ILE A 47 8.05 -31.11 4.94
N PRO A 48 8.32 -30.04 4.19
CA PRO A 48 8.73 -30.14 2.80
C PRO A 48 10.18 -30.64 2.73
N SER A 49 10.60 -31.16 1.57
CA SER A 49 12.02 -31.38 1.30
C SER A 49 12.55 -30.30 0.35
N VAL A 50 13.67 -29.71 0.74
CA VAL A 50 14.29 -28.59 0.01
C VAL A 50 15.65 -29.03 -0.51
N TYR A 51 15.93 -28.73 -1.78
CA TYR A 51 17.25 -28.94 -2.39
C TYR A 51 17.53 -27.86 -3.43
N ASN A 52 18.78 -27.61 -3.75
CA ASN A 52 19.16 -26.70 -4.82
C ASN A 52 19.43 -27.46 -6.10
N ASN A 53 18.92 -26.95 -7.22
CA ASN A 53 19.28 -27.47 -8.53
C ASN A 53 20.70 -26.99 -8.95
N PRO A 54 21.26 -27.47 -10.06
CA PRO A 54 22.60 -27.06 -10.51
C PRO A 54 22.74 -25.54 -10.79
N ASP A 55 21.64 -24.85 -11.07
CA ASP A 55 21.62 -23.39 -11.35
C ASP A 55 21.48 -22.56 -10.08
N GLY A 56 21.49 -23.18 -8.90
CA GLY A 56 21.35 -22.50 -7.61
C GLY A 56 19.90 -22.15 -7.22
N VAL A 57 18.91 -22.56 -8.02
CA VAL A 57 17.49 -22.36 -7.70
C VAL A 57 17.06 -23.37 -6.65
N SER A 58 16.41 -22.90 -5.59
CA SER A 58 15.84 -23.78 -4.57
C SER A 58 14.60 -24.50 -5.12
N VAL A 59 14.55 -25.81 -4.95
CA VAL A 59 13.39 -26.63 -5.31
C VAL A 59 12.77 -27.20 -4.04
N ILE A 60 11.48 -26.99 -3.89
CA ILE A 60 10.70 -27.45 -2.74
C ILE A 60 9.74 -28.54 -3.20
N ASN A 61 10.02 -29.79 -2.80
CA ASN A 61 9.01 -30.81 -2.83
C ASN A 61 8.05 -30.57 -1.66
N ILE A 62 6.89 -30.04 -1.97
CA ILE A 62 5.88 -29.67 -0.96
C ILE A 62 5.42 -30.89 -0.14
N ALA A 63 4.99 -30.62 1.08
CA ALA A 63 4.44 -31.61 1.99
C ALA A 63 3.14 -32.23 1.44
N PRO A 64 2.76 -33.44 1.91
CA PRO A 64 1.53 -34.08 1.44
C PRO A 64 0.31 -33.20 1.72
N PRO A 65 -0.60 -33.05 0.73
CA PRO A 65 -1.81 -32.27 0.94
C PRO A 65 -2.82 -33.01 1.82
N SER A 66 -3.64 -32.23 2.54
CA SER A 66 -4.81 -32.73 3.26
C SER A 66 -5.86 -33.31 2.30
N GLU A 67 -6.90 -33.95 2.81
CA GLU A 67 -8.04 -34.44 2.02
C GLU A 67 -8.73 -33.33 1.21
N HIS A 68 -8.63 -32.09 1.69
CA HIS A 68 -9.17 -30.91 1.00
C HIS A 68 -8.15 -30.20 0.09
N GLY A 69 -6.94 -30.76 -0.06
CA GLY A 69 -5.92 -30.29 -1.00
C GLY A 69 -5.04 -29.16 -0.46
N LEU A 70 -4.95 -28.96 0.86
CA LEU A 70 -4.02 -28.02 1.48
C LEU A 70 -2.68 -28.72 1.73
N SER A 71 -1.61 -28.33 1.05
CA SER A 71 -0.24 -28.65 1.42
C SER A 71 0.27 -27.60 2.39
N HIS A 72 0.38 -27.94 3.66
CA HIS A 72 0.87 -27.05 4.71
C HIS A 72 2.36 -27.33 4.95
N ASN A 73 3.22 -26.39 4.54
CA ASN A 73 4.66 -26.48 4.62
C ASN A 73 5.18 -25.57 5.72
N GLN A 74 6.00 -26.08 6.63
CA GLN A 74 6.56 -25.26 7.71
C GLN A 74 8.06 -25.10 7.59
N TYR A 75 8.54 -23.89 7.86
CA TYR A 75 9.93 -23.49 7.72
C TYR A 75 10.44 -22.79 8.97
N MET A 76 11.73 -23.02 9.29
CA MET A 76 12.46 -22.19 10.25
C MET A 76 12.89 -20.87 9.61
N GLU A 77 13.34 -20.92 8.36
CA GLU A 77 13.74 -19.77 7.55
C GLU A 77 13.13 -19.87 6.15
N PHE A 78 12.67 -18.75 5.63
CA PHE A 78 12.15 -18.67 4.26
C PHE A 78 12.61 -17.38 3.59
N HIS A 79 13.76 -17.46 2.93
CA HIS A 79 14.32 -16.39 2.13
C HIS A 79 14.47 -16.84 0.68
N VAL A 80 14.03 -16.06 -0.26
CA VAL A 80 14.16 -16.32 -1.70
C VAL A 80 15.11 -15.29 -2.29
N ASN A 81 16.26 -15.76 -2.77
CA ASN A 81 17.22 -14.90 -3.44
C ASN A 81 16.83 -14.59 -4.90
N GLU A 82 17.68 -13.89 -5.65
CA GLU A 82 17.46 -13.51 -7.04
C GLU A 82 17.32 -14.69 -8.01
N HIS A 83 17.85 -15.87 -7.67
CA HIS A 83 17.69 -17.08 -8.49
C HIS A 83 16.27 -17.65 -8.41
N GLY A 84 15.51 -17.29 -7.37
CA GLY A 84 14.13 -17.71 -7.21
C GLY A 84 13.95 -19.07 -6.52
N VAL A 85 12.73 -19.58 -6.55
CA VAL A 85 12.34 -20.86 -5.96
C VAL A 85 11.29 -21.55 -6.83
N VAL A 86 11.33 -22.89 -6.87
CA VAL A 86 10.35 -23.72 -7.59
C VAL A 86 9.64 -24.65 -6.61
N PHE A 87 8.32 -24.57 -6.57
CA PHE A 87 7.46 -25.47 -5.80
C PHE A 87 7.06 -26.66 -6.67
N ASN A 88 7.39 -27.87 -6.22
CA ASN A 88 7.07 -29.09 -6.96
C ASN A 88 5.73 -29.67 -6.50
N ASN A 89 4.69 -29.41 -7.31
CA ASN A 89 3.33 -29.95 -7.17
C ASN A 89 3.02 -30.96 -8.30
N SER A 90 4.01 -31.76 -8.69
CA SER A 90 3.89 -32.70 -9.79
C SER A 90 3.87 -34.15 -9.32
N LEU A 91 2.92 -34.92 -9.88
CA LEU A 91 2.82 -36.38 -9.68
C LEU A 91 3.71 -37.15 -10.66
N GLU A 92 4.24 -36.49 -11.66
CA GLU A 92 5.04 -37.08 -12.74
C GLU A 92 6.32 -36.26 -12.95
N ARG A 93 7.25 -36.83 -13.72
CA ARG A 93 8.42 -36.10 -14.17
C ARG A 93 8.01 -35.02 -15.17
N VAL A 94 8.42 -33.77 -14.91
CA VAL A 94 8.07 -32.60 -15.71
C VAL A 94 9.33 -31.89 -16.19
N VAL A 95 9.30 -31.38 -17.42
CA VAL A 95 10.34 -30.47 -17.95
C VAL A 95 9.74 -29.08 -18.02
N LYS A 96 10.37 -28.10 -17.36
CA LYS A 96 10.01 -26.67 -17.41
C LYS A 96 11.27 -25.84 -17.56
N ASN A 97 11.29 -24.93 -18.53
CA ASN A 97 12.43 -24.03 -18.80
C ASN A 97 13.77 -24.78 -19.03
N GLY A 98 13.71 -25.97 -19.66
CA GLY A 98 14.90 -26.79 -19.95
C GLY A 98 15.38 -27.63 -18.74
N LEU A 99 14.82 -27.48 -17.57
CA LEU A 99 15.14 -28.23 -16.37
C LEU A 99 14.12 -29.37 -16.15
N THR A 100 14.62 -30.50 -15.66
CA THR A 100 13.81 -31.67 -15.36
C THR A 100 13.56 -31.75 -13.85
N TYR A 101 12.29 -31.90 -13.49
CA TYR A 101 11.84 -32.08 -12.13
C TYR A 101 11.20 -33.47 -11.99
N ASP A 102 11.69 -34.27 -11.08
CA ASP A 102 11.09 -35.58 -10.79
C ASP A 102 9.77 -35.42 -10.04
N ALA A 103 8.94 -36.48 -10.10
CA ALA A 103 7.69 -36.53 -9.35
C ALA A 103 7.92 -36.27 -7.85
N ASN A 104 7.09 -35.45 -7.23
CA ASN A 104 7.11 -35.22 -5.79
C ASN A 104 6.39 -36.38 -5.09
N LEU A 105 7.16 -37.29 -4.52
CA LEU A 105 6.64 -38.49 -3.82
C LEU A 105 5.87 -38.15 -2.53
N ASN A 106 6.06 -36.94 -1.96
CA ASN A 106 5.31 -36.51 -0.79
C ASN A 106 3.81 -36.34 -1.10
N LEU A 107 3.42 -36.11 -2.36
CA LEU A 107 2.04 -35.87 -2.74
C LEU A 107 1.13 -37.08 -2.58
N ARG A 108 1.68 -38.30 -2.49
CA ARG A 108 0.92 -39.53 -2.29
C ARG A 108 -0.23 -39.74 -3.28
N GLY A 109 -0.06 -39.26 -4.51
CA GLY A 109 -1.02 -39.42 -5.58
C GLY A 109 -2.07 -38.29 -5.71
N SER A 110 -2.01 -37.24 -4.87
CA SER A 110 -2.93 -36.10 -4.93
C SER A 110 -2.14 -34.78 -4.94
N PRO A 111 -2.27 -33.94 -6.00
CA PRO A 111 -1.62 -32.64 -6.00
C PRO A 111 -2.32 -31.67 -5.06
N ALA A 112 -1.58 -30.67 -4.57
CA ALA A 112 -2.15 -29.62 -3.77
C ALA A 112 -2.99 -28.64 -4.60
N ARG A 113 -4.06 -28.11 -4.03
CA ARG A 113 -4.84 -26.97 -4.53
C ARG A 113 -4.42 -25.66 -3.91
N VAL A 114 -3.93 -25.73 -2.67
CA VAL A 114 -3.38 -24.60 -1.92
C VAL A 114 -2.04 -25.01 -1.33
N ILE A 115 -1.01 -24.21 -1.56
CA ILE A 115 0.33 -24.36 -0.98
C ILE A 115 0.48 -23.29 0.09
N LEU A 116 0.36 -23.69 1.35
CA LEU A 116 0.57 -22.82 2.50
C LEU A 116 2.02 -22.99 2.98
N ASN A 117 2.78 -21.91 2.97
CA ASN A 117 4.13 -21.80 3.50
C ASN A 117 4.07 -21.00 4.79
N GLU A 118 4.24 -21.63 5.92
CA GLU A 118 4.24 -21.00 7.25
C GLU A 118 5.67 -20.95 7.81
N VAL A 119 6.13 -19.76 8.15
CA VAL A 119 7.41 -19.59 8.86
C VAL A 119 7.15 -19.61 10.35
N VAL A 120 7.66 -20.63 11.03
CA VAL A 120 7.55 -20.82 12.47
C VAL A 120 8.81 -20.36 13.22
N GLY A 121 9.90 -20.07 12.51
CA GLY A 121 11.12 -19.50 13.05
C GLY A 121 10.98 -18.01 13.39
N PRO A 122 12.00 -17.40 14.00
CA PRO A 122 11.91 -16.05 14.56
C PRO A 122 12.18 -14.92 13.56
N ASN A 123 12.64 -15.22 12.36
CA ASN A 123 13.12 -14.22 11.41
C ASN A 123 12.05 -13.82 10.38
N ALA A 124 12.09 -12.56 9.91
CA ALA A 124 11.24 -12.11 8.81
C ALA A 124 11.70 -12.73 7.48
N SER A 125 10.78 -12.91 6.55
CA SER A 125 11.08 -13.40 5.19
C SER A 125 11.52 -12.30 4.25
N VAL A 126 12.51 -12.57 3.40
CA VAL A 126 12.91 -11.70 2.29
C VAL A 126 12.73 -12.44 0.98
N LEU A 127 11.97 -11.85 0.06
CA LEU A 127 11.64 -12.42 -1.25
C LEU A 127 12.25 -11.51 -2.33
N ALA A 128 13.41 -11.89 -2.88
CA ALA A 128 14.10 -11.11 -3.90
C ALA A 128 13.98 -11.71 -5.32
N GLY A 129 13.45 -12.93 -5.45
CA GLY A 129 13.38 -13.66 -6.70
C GLY A 129 11.99 -14.10 -7.11
N HIS A 130 11.93 -14.69 -8.31
CA HIS A 130 10.71 -15.27 -8.87
C HIS A 130 10.34 -16.57 -8.14
N GLN A 131 9.05 -16.74 -7.88
CA GLN A 131 8.50 -17.95 -7.29
C GLN A 131 7.70 -18.69 -8.33
N ASP A 132 8.13 -19.90 -8.65
CA ASP A 132 7.59 -20.73 -9.72
C ASP A 132 6.98 -22.04 -9.15
N ILE A 133 6.17 -22.70 -9.95
CA ILE A 133 5.55 -23.99 -9.62
C ILE A 133 5.64 -24.93 -10.82
N VAL A 134 5.93 -26.18 -10.55
CA VAL A 134 5.87 -27.26 -11.56
C VAL A 134 4.76 -28.25 -11.20
N GLY A 135 4.11 -28.79 -12.24
CA GLY A 135 2.99 -29.71 -12.11
C GLY A 135 1.65 -29.00 -12.13
N ILE A 136 0.79 -29.27 -11.17
CA ILE A 136 -0.58 -28.77 -11.13
C ILE A 136 -0.63 -27.35 -10.52
N PRO A 137 -1.31 -26.37 -11.16
CA PRO A 137 -1.52 -25.04 -10.61
C PRO A 137 -2.21 -25.08 -9.24
N ALA A 138 -1.81 -24.15 -8.36
CA ALA A 138 -2.34 -24.03 -6.99
C ALA A 138 -2.40 -22.57 -6.54
N ASP A 139 -3.14 -22.29 -5.47
CA ASP A 139 -3.03 -21.03 -4.75
C ASP A 139 -1.78 -21.04 -3.86
N TYR A 140 -1.13 -19.88 -3.73
CA TYR A 140 0.06 -19.69 -2.92
C TYR A 140 -0.24 -18.83 -1.71
N ILE A 141 0.21 -19.27 -0.54
CA ILE A 141 0.13 -18.49 0.70
C ILE A 141 1.50 -18.55 1.39
N LEU A 142 2.08 -17.39 1.69
CA LEU A 142 3.21 -17.26 2.61
C LEU A 142 2.75 -16.52 3.86
N ALA A 143 2.87 -17.16 5.01
CA ALA A 143 2.55 -16.58 6.31
C ALA A 143 3.80 -16.52 7.19
N ASN A 144 4.18 -15.32 7.62
CA ASN A 144 5.28 -15.10 8.56
C ASN A 144 4.92 -13.98 9.55
N ALA A 145 4.66 -14.36 10.80
CA ALA A 145 4.29 -13.40 11.84
C ALA A 145 5.40 -12.37 12.16
N ASN A 146 6.66 -12.64 11.78
CA ASN A 146 7.79 -11.75 12.07
C ASN A 146 7.99 -10.66 11.01
N GLY A 147 7.31 -10.76 9.87
CA GLY A 147 7.38 -9.80 8.77
C GLY A 147 7.71 -10.43 7.42
N ILE A 148 7.37 -9.72 6.36
CA ILE A 148 7.68 -10.10 4.98
C ILE A 148 8.18 -8.87 4.23
N SER A 149 9.31 -9.01 3.53
CA SER A 149 9.84 -8.02 2.60
C SER A 149 9.92 -8.60 1.20
N CYS A 150 9.08 -8.14 0.29
CA CYS A 150 9.19 -8.42 -1.14
C CYS A 150 10.08 -7.37 -1.79
N GLN A 151 11.24 -7.77 -2.28
CA GLN A 151 12.23 -6.91 -2.91
C GLN A 151 12.37 -7.31 -4.39
N GLY A 152 11.40 -6.93 -5.22
CA GLY A 152 11.33 -7.37 -6.61
C GLY A 152 10.79 -8.79 -6.78
N CYS A 153 10.08 -9.32 -5.81
CA CYS A 153 9.45 -10.64 -5.90
C CYS A 153 8.37 -10.68 -6.99
N SER A 154 8.22 -11.82 -7.63
CA SER A 154 7.16 -12.09 -8.59
C SER A 154 6.73 -13.56 -8.51
N PHE A 155 5.55 -13.87 -9.04
CA PHE A 155 4.95 -15.19 -8.94
C PHE A 155 4.52 -15.69 -10.31
N ALA A 156 4.70 -16.98 -10.55
CA ALA A 156 4.26 -17.61 -11.77
C ALA A 156 2.73 -17.54 -11.90
N PRO A 157 2.19 -17.40 -13.14
CA PRO A 157 0.74 -17.31 -13.38
C PRO A 157 -0.02 -18.59 -13.01
N GLU A 158 0.67 -19.70 -12.84
CA GLU A 158 0.11 -20.95 -12.30
C GLU A 158 -0.27 -20.86 -10.82
N PHE A 159 0.27 -19.88 -10.09
CA PHE A 159 -0.26 -19.44 -8.80
C PHE A 159 -1.43 -18.49 -9.04
N LYS A 160 -2.65 -19.02 -9.04
CA LYS A 160 -3.88 -18.27 -9.37
C LYS A 160 -4.13 -17.12 -8.40
N ASN A 161 -3.95 -17.41 -7.11
CA ASN A 161 -4.06 -16.43 -6.03
C ASN A 161 -2.79 -16.48 -5.19
N VAL A 162 -2.20 -15.33 -4.96
CA VAL A 162 -1.02 -15.16 -4.11
C VAL A 162 -1.42 -14.39 -2.86
N THR A 163 -1.15 -14.96 -1.70
CA THR A 163 -1.37 -14.30 -0.40
C THR A 163 -0.04 -14.16 0.34
N LEU A 164 0.33 -12.95 0.71
CA LEU A 164 1.43 -12.66 1.63
C LEU A 164 0.83 -12.15 2.94
N ALA A 165 1.12 -12.84 4.04
CA ALA A 165 0.47 -12.58 5.31
C ALA A 165 1.47 -12.45 6.47
N VAL A 166 1.47 -11.28 7.13
CA VAL A 166 2.21 -11.06 8.37
C VAL A 166 1.30 -11.35 9.57
N GLY A 167 1.12 -12.63 9.85
CA GLY A 167 0.21 -13.11 10.88
C GLY A 167 0.44 -14.59 11.18
N LYS A 168 -0.30 -15.08 12.17
CA LYS A 168 -0.28 -16.49 12.58
C LYS A 168 -1.32 -17.28 11.81
N VAL A 169 -0.94 -18.46 11.37
CA VAL A 169 -1.85 -19.39 10.71
C VAL A 169 -2.75 -20.05 11.73
N VAL A 170 -4.05 -20.08 11.46
CA VAL A 170 -5.04 -20.81 12.24
C VAL A 170 -5.64 -21.91 11.37
N THR A 171 -5.40 -23.15 11.74
CA THR A 171 -5.95 -24.33 11.06
C THR A 171 -6.98 -25.03 11.94
N VAL A 172 -7.98 -25.63 11.31
CA VAL A 172 -8.98 -26.47 11.98
C VAL A 172 -9.12 -27.78 11.20
N ARG A 173 -8.85 -28.90 11.84
CA ARG A 173 -8.89 -30.24 11.24
C ARG A 173 -8.03 -30.38 9.98
N GLY A 174 -6.86 -29.71 9.97
CA GLY A 174 -5.94 -29.71 8.83
C GLY A 174 -6.29 -28.79 7.67
N ASP A 175 -7.36 -27.99 7.80
CA ASP A 175 -7.73 -26.97 6.83
C ASP A 175 -7.35 -25.58 7.34
N LEU A 176 -6.93 -24.70 6.42
CA LEU A 176 -6.69 -23.29 6.72
C LEU A 176 -8.02 -22.59 7.02
N ARG A 177 -8.11 -22.02 8.22
CA ARG A 177 -9.30 -21.30 8.67
C ARG A 177 -9.13 -19.80 8.56
N SER A 178 -8.04 -19.27 9.12
CA SER A 178 -7.81 -17.81 9.14
C SER A 178 -6.33 -17.48 9.31
N ILE A 179 -6.01 -16.22 9.05
CA ILE A 179 -4.77 -15.57 9.45
C ILE A 179 -5.09 -14.59 10.57
N ASP A 180 -4.36 -14.70 11.67
CA ASP A 180 -4.49 -13.85 12.85
C ASP A 180 -3.32 -12.86 12.92
N THR A 181 -3.62 -11.56 12.77
CA THR A 181 -2.66 -10.47 12.92
C THR A 181 -2.82 -9.73 14.26
N ILE A 182 -3.73 -10.19 15.14
CA ILE A 182 -4.02 -9.55 16.44
C ILE A 182 -2.79 -9.69 17.35
N GLY A 183 -2.45 -8.62 18.03
CA GLY A 183 -1.26 -8.60 18.92
C GLY A 183 0.07 -8.49 18.17
N ASN A 184 0.06 -8.26 16.86
CA ASN A 184 1.23 -8.09 16.02
C ASN A 184 1.37 -6.62 15.54
N ALA A 185 2.58 -6.13 15.33
CA ALA A 185 2.88 -4.81 14.79
C ALA A 185 3.94 -4.87 13.67
N ASN A 186 4.26 -6.05 13.17
CA ASN A 186 5.27 -6.24 12.15
C ASN A 186 4.78 -5.81 10.76
N LEU A 187 5.73 -5.51 9.89
CA LEU A 187 5.53 -4.88 8.60
C LEU A 187 5.52 -5.93 7.47
N LEU A 188 4.60 -5.75 6.52
CA LEU A 188 4.71 -6.27 5.18
C LEU A 188 5.16 -5.11 4.27
N ASN A 189 6.36 -5.26 3.71
CA ASN A 189 6.91 -4.27 2.78
C ASN A 189 6.98 -4.84 1.36
N VAL A 190 6.53 -4.07 0.38
CA VAL A 190 6.67 -4.40 -1.05
C VAL A 190 7.47 -3.30 -1.73
N SER A 191 8.66 -3.68 -2.21
CA SER A 191 9.55 -2.82 -2.97
C SER A 191 9.82 -3.50 -4.32
N ASN A 192 9.21 -3.00 -5.38
CA ASN A 192 9.33 -3.56 -6.71
C ASN A 192 9.62 -2.44 -7.71
N ASP A 193 10.86 -2.36 -8.16
CA ASP A 193 11.33 -1.35 -9.11
C ASP A 193 11.08 -1.73 -10.58
N ARG A 194 10.45 -2.88 -10.83
CA ARG A 194 10.20 -3.41 -12.17
C ARG A 194 8.82 -3.00 -12.67
N ASP A 195 8.78 -1.99 -13.52
CA ASP A 195 7.54 -1.43 -14.10
C ASP A 195 6.75 -2.41 -14.99
N ASP A 196 7.43 -3.36 -15.63
CA ASP A 196 6.87 -4.12 -16.75
C ASP A 196 6.27 -5.49 -16.36
N ASN A 197 6.55 -6.02 -15.19
CA ASN A 197 6.17 -7.37 -14.81
C ASN A 197 4.95 -7.39 -13.90
N ASN A 198 3.93 -8.17 -14.27
CA ASN A 198 2.89 -8.54 -13.33
C ASN A 198 3.53 -9.25 -12.13
N MET A 199 3.25 -8.76 -10.94
CA MET A 199 3.70 -9.38 -9.70
C MET A 199 3.00 -10.72 -9.49
N ALA A 200 1.68 -10.76 -9.75
CA ALA A 200 0.83 -11.94 -9.63
C ALA A 200 -0.42 -11.80 -10.52
N ASP A 201 -1.14 -12.90 -10.75
CA ASP A 201 -2.46 -12.85 -11.39
C ASP A 201 -3.52 -12.28 -10.45
N ALA A 202 -3.53 -12.66 -9.17
CA ALA A 202 -4.29 -12.03 -8.09
C ALA A 202 -3.42 -11.98 -6.82
N LEU A 203 -3.53 -10.89 -6.05
CA LEU A 203 -2.68 -10.64 -4.89
C LEU A 203 -3.49 -10.22 -3.67
N THR A 204 -3.27 -10.88 -2.55
CA THR A 204 -3.79 -10.49 -1.24
C THR A 204 -2.65 -10.23 -0.28
N LEU A 205 -2.59 -9.03 0.29
CA LEU A 205 -1.63 -8.65 1.32
C LEU A 205 -2.35 -8.47 2.66
N ILE A 206 -1.91 -9.21 3.68
CA ILE A 206 -2.54 -9.19 5.01
C ILE A 206 -1.45 -8.87 6.04
N ALA A 207 -1.55 -7.75 6.74
CA ALA A 207 -0.59 -7.39 7.77
C ALA A 207 -1.11 -6.34 8.75
N PRO A 208 -0.53 -6.26 9.96
CA PRO A 208 -0.78 -5.12 10.85
C PRO A 208 -0.43 -3.78 10.22
N VAL A 209 0.63 -3.75 9.41
CA VAL A 209 1.11 -2.58 8.65
C VAL A 209 1.55 -3.03 7.27
N ILE A 210 1.09 -2.33 6.24
CA ILE A 210 1.55 -2.51 4.86
C ILE A 210 2.19 -1.20 4.40
N SER A 211 3.36 -1.31 3.78
CA SER A 211 4.00 -0.19 3.08
C SER A 211 4.54 -0.66 1.74
N THR A 212 4.48 0.21 0.74
CA THR A 212 4.95 -0.10 -0.60
C THR A 212 5.87 1.02 -1.10
N ASN A 213 6.96 0.62 -1.74
CA ASN A 213 7.87 1.52 -2.43
C ASN A 213 8.22 0.87 -3.77
N GLY A 214 7.67 1.40 -4.86
CA GLY A 214 7.79 0.79 -6.18
C GLY A 214 6.42 0.43 -6.78
N HIS A 215 6.41 -0.40 -7.81
CA HIS A 215 5.23 -0.67 -8.60
C HIS A 215 4.57 -2.01 -8.22
N ILE A 216 3.30 -1.97 -7.83
CA ILE A 216 2.46 -3.16 -7.67
C ILE A 216 1.57 -3.27 -8.90
N LYS A 217 1.85 -4.25 -9.76
CA LYS A 217 1.06 -4.55 -10.95
C LYS A 217 0.46 -5.94 -10.82
N VAL A 218 -0.86 -6.01 -10.80
CA VAL A 218 -1.64 -7.24 -10.66
C VAL A 218 -2.63 -7.32 -11.81
N LYS A 219 -2.72 -8.46 -12.46
CA LYS A 219 -3.60 -8.63 -13.60
C LYS A 219 -5.08 -8.64 -13.19
N GLY A 220 -5.41 -9.31 -12.09
CA GLY A 220 -6.74 -9.40 -11.51
C GLY A 220 -6.91 -8.47 -10.32
N ASP A 221 -7.35 -9.03 -9.21
CA ASP A 221 -7.67 -8.28 -8.01
C ASP A 221 -6.45 -8.11 -7.09
N ALA A 222 -6.33 -6.93 -6.49
CA ALA A 222 -5.35 -6.60 -5.44
C ALA A 222 -6.10 -6.24 -4.16
N ASP A 223 -6.00 -7.11 -3.15
CA ASP A 223 -6.63 -6.95 -1.86
C ASP A 223 -5.58 -6.59 -0.79
N PHE A 224 -5.81 -5.51 -0.06
CA PHE A 224 -4.98 -5.05 1.05
C PHE A 224 -5.80 -5.10 2.35
N VAL A 225 -5.41 -5.94 3.28
CA VAL A 225 -6.06 -6.07 4.59
C VAL A 225 -5.08 -5.63 5.67
N VAL A 226 -5.32 -4.45 6.22
CA VAL A 226 -4.41 -3.76 7.12
C VAL A 226 -5.00 -3.67 8.52
N GLY A 227 -4.16 -3.84 9.52
CA GLY A 227 -4.56 -3.74 10.91
C GLY A 227 -4.44 -5.06 11.65
N GLN A 228 -4.91 -5.04 12.88
CA GLN A 228 -4.92 -6.21 13.75
C GLN A 228 -6.25 -6.94 13.63
N ASN A 229 -6.30 -7.91 12.74
CA ASN A 229 -7.52 -8.54 12.26
C ASN A 229 -7.45 -10.07 12.37
N MET A 230 -8.60 -10.70 12.35
CA MET A 230 -8.77 -12.08 11.96
C MET A 230 -9.30 -12.13 10.52
N TYR A 231 -8.47 -12.57 9.58
CA TYR A 231 -8.87 -12.76 8.19
C TYR A 231 -9.32 -14.20 7.96
N HIS A 232 -10.61 -14.40 7.70
CA HIS A 232 -11.21 -15.71 7.53
C HIS A 232 -11.25 -16.13 6.06
N PHE A 233 -10.70 -17.30 5.74
CA PHE A 233 -10.86 -17.94 4.44
C PHE A 233 -12.22 -18.64 4.40
N MET A 234 -13.17 -18.08 3.69
CA MET A 234 -14.50 -18.63 3.57
C MET A 234 -14.60 -19.52 2.33
N LYS A 235 -15.03 -20.76 2.51
CA LYS A 235 -15.26 -21.66 1.39
C LYS A 235 -16.41 -21.11 0.52
N ASP A 236 -16.15 -20.92 -0.77
CA ASP A 236 -17.13 -20.45 -1.77
C ASP A 236 -17.78 -19.09 -1.46
N LYS A 237 -17.14 -18.24 -0.62
CA LYS A 237 -17.60 -16.90 -0.25
C LYS A 237 -16.47 -15.90 -0.25
N THR A 238 -16.83 -14.61 -0.29
CA THR A 238 -15.87 -13.52 -0.05
C THR A 238 -15.25 -13.67 1.34
N PRO A 239 -13.92 -13.54 1.47
CA PRO A 239 -13.27 -13.56 2.78
C PRO A 239 -13.85 -12.53 3.73
N GLU A 240 -13.86 -12.84 5.01
CA GLU A 240 -14.36 -11.96 6.06
C GLU A 240 -13.21 -11.43 6.90
N VAL A 241 -13.25 -10.13 7.18
CA VAL A 241 -12.27 -9.44 8.02
C VAL A 241 -12.95 -9.04 9.32
N GLU A 242 -12.52 -9.63 10.43
CA GLU A 242 -12.96 -9.30 11.77
C GLU A 242 -11.89 -8.45 12.47
N ALA A 243 -12.22 -7.21 12.81
CA ALA A 243 -11.31 -6.32 13.51
C ALA A 243 -11.02 -6.82 14.94
N GLY A 244 -9.73 -6.91 15.28
CA GLY A 244 -9.29 -7.29 16.60
C GLY A 244 -9.30 -6.13 17.58
N ASN A 245 -9.55 -6.42 18.84
CA ASN A 245 -9.44 -5.45 19.93
C ASN A 245 -8.04 -5.51 20.55
N SER A 246 -7.05 -4.90 19.91
CA SER A 246 -5.67 -4.86 20.41
C SER A 246 -5.24 -3.44 20.77
N LYS A 247 -4.49 -3.33 21.87
CA LYS A 247 -3.89 -2.07 22.34
C LYS A 247 -2.49 -1.81 21.79
N ILE A 248 -1.98 -2.69 20.94
CA ILE A 248 -0.66 -2.51 20.32
C ILE A 248 -0.77 -1.42 19.27
N LYS A 249 -0.03 -0.33 19.47
CA LYS A 249 0.06 0.75 18.49
C LYS A 249 0.88 0.31 17.30
N THR A 250 0.34 0.53 16.13
CA THR A 250 1.03 0.39 14.85
C THR A 250 1.44 1.76 14.33
N ILE A 251 2.10 1.79 13.20
CA ILE A 251 2.51 3.00 12.51
C ILE A 251 1.63 3.23 11.29
N ASP A 252 1.71 4.43 10.69
CA ASP A 252 1.06 4.75 9.44
C ASP A 252 1.53 3.83 8.31
N GLY A 253 0.65 3.54 7.36
CA GLY A 253 1.00 2.87 6.11
C GLY A 253 1.36 3.89 5.03
N TYR A 254 2.41 3.61 4.24
CA TYR A 254 2.86 4.47 3.14
C TYR A 254 2.87 3.68 1.84
N TYR A 255 2.10 4.15 0.86
CA TYR A 255 2.00 3.58 -0.48
C TYR A 255 2.62 4.59 -1.46
N LEU A 256 3.94 4.48 -1.64
CA LEU A 256 4.74 5.47 -2.36
C LEU A 256 4.82 5.20 -3.86
N GLY A 257 4.78 3.93 -4.25
CA GLY A 257 4.80 3.53 -5.65
C GLY A 257 3.40 3.39 -6.25
N SER A 258 3.33 3.11 -7.54
CA SER A 258 2.06 2.94 -8.24
C SER A 258 1.40 1.59 -7.93
N ILE A 259 0.06 1.58 -7.97
CA ILE A 259 -0.74 0.35 -7.86
C ILE A 259 -1.63 0.24 -9.10
N SER A 260 -1.49 -0.87 -9.82
CA SER A 260 -2.31 -1.18 -10.99
C SER A 260 -2.93 -2.58 -10.88
N ALA A 261 -4.24 -2.66 -10.95
CA ALA A 261 -4.99 -3.91 -10.85
C ALA A 261 -6.34 -3.83 -11.59
N ASN A 262 -7.01 -4.96 -11.80
CA ASN A 262 -8.38 -4.95 -12.26
C ASN A 262 -9.30 -4.34 -11.19
N ARG A 263 -9.20 -4.83 -9.96
CA ARG A 263 -9.92 -4.29 -8.81
C ARG A 263 -8.97 -4.11 -7.64
N ILE A 264 -9.10 -2.99 -6.94
CA ILE A 264 -8.32 -2.69 -5.73
C ILE A 264 -9.29 -2.60 -4.55
N ASN A 265 -9.11 -3.46 -3.55
CA ASN A 265 -9.80 -3.38 -2.27
C ASN A 265 -8.78 -3.12 -1.17
N LEU A 266 -8.97 -2.06 -0.42
CA LEU A 266 -8.16 -1.75 0.74
C LEU A 266 -9.06 -1.62 1.96
N VAL A 267 -8.83 -2.47 2.96
CA VAL A 267 -9.51 -2.45 4.25
C VAL A 267 -8.48 -2.19 5.34
N ASP A 268 -8.61 -1.09 6.07
CA ASP A 268 -7.79 -0.76 7.24
C ASP A 268 -8.68 -0.55 8.47
N THR A 269 -8.50 -1.40 9.46
CA THR A 269 -9.31 -1.38 10.69
C THR A 269 -8.69 -0.53 11.81
N ARG A 270 -7.55 0.13 11.57
CA ARG A 270 -6.84 0.94 12.57
C ARG A 270 -7.47 2.32 12.71
N GLU A 271 -7.91 2.69 13.91
CA GLU A 271 -8.62 3.96 14.15
C GLU A 271 -7.69 5.20 14.14
N ASP A 272 -6.50 5.09 14.73
CA ASP A 272 -5.60 6.23 14.95
C ASP A 272 -4.47 6.34 13.90
N ASN A 273 -4.52 5.57 12.82
CA ASN A 273 -3.47 5.53 11.80
C ASN A 273 -3.93 6.15 10.48
N ASN A 274 -2.95 6.55 9.67
CA ASN A 274 -3.20 7.07 8.35
C ASN A 274 -2.83 6.05 7.27
N ILE A 275 -3.60 6.02 6.21
CA ILE A 275 -3.22 5.46 4.92
C ILE A 275 -2.71 6.62 4.08
N ASN A 276 -1.42 6.63 3.80
CA ASN A 276 -0.77 7.65 2.97
C ASN A 276 -0.60 7.09 1.56
N LEU A 277 -1.58 7.29 0.70
CA LEU A 277 -1.57 6.86 -0.69
C LEU A 277 -0.97 7.98 -1.54
N PHE A 278 0.32 7.86 -1.85
CA PHE A 278 1.11 8.89 -2.51
C PHE A 278 1.45 8.55 -3.97
N GLY A 279 1.38 7.27 -4.34
CA GLY A 279 1.60 6.81 -5.70
C GLY A 279 0.36 6.89 -6.57
N ASP A 280 0.56 6.67 -7.86
CA ASP A 280 -0.52 6.59 -8.83
C ASP A 280 -1.36 5.32 -8.65
N VAL A 281 -2.64 5.41 -9.00
CA VAL A 281 -3.56 4.27 -8.91
C VAL A 281 -4.30 4.10 -10.24
N THR A 282 -4.27 2.89 -10.78
CA THR A 282 -5.01 2.54 -11.98
C THR A 282 -5.81 1.26 -11.77
N ALA A 283 -7.14 1.32 -11.92
CA ALA A 283 -8.00 0.14 -11.79
C ALA A 283 -9.31 0.25 -12.60
N GLU A 284 -10.00 -0.87 -12.77
CA GLU A 284 -11.42 -0.86 -13.22
C GLU A 284 -12.33 -0.39 -12.07
N GLU A 285 -12.08 -0.88 -10.85
CA GLU A 285 -12.84 -0.53 -9.65
C GLU A 285 -11.90 -0.38 -8.44
N THR A 286 -12.24 0.56 -7.55
CA THR A 286 -11.51 0.74 -6.30
C THR A 286 -12.47 0.91 -5.14
N LYS A 287 -12.22 0.17 -4.07
CA LYS A 287 -12.91 0.30 -2.80
C LYS A 287 -11.89 0.48 -1.68
N VAL A 288 -12.02 1.57 -0.94
CA VAL A 288 -11.21 1.82 0.26
C VAL A 288 -12.12 1.95 1.47
N VAL A 289 -11.87 1.18 2.50
CA VAL A 289 -12.55 1.26 3.79
C VAL A 289 -11.48 1.43 4.87
N THR A 290 -11.50 2.52 5.61
CA THR A 290 -10.57 2.75 6.70
C THR A 290 -11.24 3.39 7.91
N SER A 291 -10.92 2.90 9.09
CA SER A 291 -11.33 3.53 10.36
C SER A 291 -10.46 4.74 10.71
N GLY A 292 -9.39 4.98 9.98
CA GLY A 292 -8.47 6.12 10.14
C GLY A 292 -8.64 7.19 9.07
N THR A 293 -7.55 7.90 8.76
CA THR A 293 -7.50 8.94 7.72
C THR A 293 -6.91 8.40 6.44
N LEU A 294 -7.64 8.54 5.33
CA LEU A 294 -7.08 8.37 4.00
C LEU A 294 -6.48 9.70 3.51
N ARG A 295 -5.18 9.71 3.27
CA ARG A 295 -4.46 10.84 2.69
C ARG A 295 -4.09 10.53 1.24
N LEU A 296 -4.51 11.41 0.33
CA LEU A 296 -4.21 11.32 -1.10
C LEU A 296 -3.29 12.49 -1.47
N ARG A 297 -2.07 12.19 -1.89
CA ARG A 297 -1.06 13.20 -2.20
C ARG A 297 -0.11 12.70 -3.27
N ALA A 298 0.49 13.63 -4.01
CA ALA A 298 1.63 13.32 -4.87
C ALA A 298 2.90 13.06 -4.03
N ALA A 299 3.68 12.03 -4.37
CA ALA A 299 4.91 11.69 -3.68
C ALA A 299 6.06 12.66 -4.04
N GLU A 300 6.64 12.56 -5.23
CA GLU A 300 7.90 13.25 -5.56
C GLU A 300 7.82 14.25 -6.71
N ASP A 301 7.05 13.96 -7.74
CA ASP A 301 7.04 14.72 -9.01
C ASP A 301 6.01 15.86 -9.05
N GLY A 302 5.27 16.05 -7.98
CA GLY A 302 4.25 17.08 -7.86
C GLY A 302 2.90 16.71 -8.47
N ARG A 303 2.71 15.48 -8.97
CA ARG A 303 1.44 15.00 -9.51
C ARG A 303 1.16 13.57 -9.04
N GLN A 304 -0.08 13.33 -8.65
CA GLN A 304 -0.65 12.02 -8.41
C GLN A 304 -1.84 11.83 -9.35
N ASP A 305 -1.85 10.75 -10.11
CA ASP A 305 -2.95 10.37 -10.98
C ASP A 305 -3.66 9.12 -10.45
N ILE A 306 -4.95 9.28 -10.12
CA ILE A 306 -5.83 8.19 -9.74
C ILE A 306 -6.85 8.01 -10.87
N THR A 307 -6.73 6.92 -11.64
CA THR A 307 -7.57 6.63 -12.79
C THR A 307 -8.35 5.34 -12.59
N ILE A 308 -9.66 5.45 -12.39
CA ILE A 308 -10.57 4.32 -12.12
C ILE A 308 -11.66 4.31 -13.19
N LYS A 309 -11.74 3.25 -13.96
CA LYS A 309 -12.63 3.19 -15.11
C LYS A 309 -14.12 3.21 -14.73
N ASN A 310 -14.54 2.39 -13.76
CA ASN A 310 -15.94 2.23 -13.39
C ASN A 310 -16.28 3.00 -12.12
N GLY A 311 -15.85 2.56 -10.96
CA GLY A 311 -16.27 3.15 -9.69
C GLY A 311 -15.17 3.25 -8.65
N MET A 312 -15.12 4.41 -7.97
CA MET A 312 -14.27 4.67 -6.83
C MET A 312 -15.13 4.92 -5.59
N ASN A 313 -15.10 3.99 -4.65
CA ASN A 313 -15.85 4.05 -3.41
C ASN A 313 -14.88 4.16 -2.23
N ILE A 314 -14.99 5.24 -1.47
CA ILE A 314 -14.18 5.47 -0.27
C ILE A 314 -15.10 5.64 0.92
N SER A 315 -14.84 4.86 1.98
CA SER A 315 -15.44 5.02 3.30
C SER A 315 -14.31 5.16 4.32
N ALA A 316 -14.20 6.30 4.97
CA ALA A 316 -13.11 6.62 5.88
C ALA A 316 -13.61 7.35 7.14
N ASN A 317 -12.79 7.41 8.19
CA ASN A 317 -13.05 8.38 9.25
C ASN A 317 -12.81 9.80 8.73
N LYS A 318 -11.68 10.01 8.01
CA LYS A 318 -11.36 11.28 7.35
C LYS A 318 -10.77 11.04 5.97
N ILE A 319 -11.01 11.99 5.05
CA ILE A 319 -10.34 12.04 3.74
C ILE A 319 -9.63 13.38 3.64
N ASP A 320 -8.34 13.35 3.34
CA ASP A 320 -7.48 14.53 3.36
C ASP A 320 -6.57 14.57 2.13
N THR A 321 -6.72 15.60 1.30
CA THR A 321 -5.82 15.88 0.18
C THR A 321 -4.97 17.12 0.43
N THR A 322 -5.03 17.70 1.65
CA THR A 322 -4.19 18.85 2.01
C THR A 322 -2.72 18.47 2.04
N ARG A 323 -1.85 19.43 1.81
CA ARG A 323 -0.43 19.21 1.51
C ARG A 323 0.52 19.47 2.65
N GLU A 324 0.01 19.58 3.83
CA GLU A 324 0.87 19.75 4.98
C GLU A 324 1.61 18.45 5.28
N PHE A 325 2.86 18.38 4.81
CA PHE A 325 3.79 17.36 5.26
C PHE A 325 4.30 17.72 6.64
N THR A 326 4.41 16.73 7.50
CA THR A 326 5.13 16.94 8.77
C THR A 326 6.61 17.19 8.50
N ALA A 327 7.31 17.84 9.41
CA ALA A 327 8.75 18.06 9.28
C ALA A 327 9.54 16.76 9.10
N ASP A 328 9.04 15.66 9.66
CA ASP A 328 9.62 14.33 9.50
C ASP A 328 9.37 13.76 8.11
N GLU A 329 8.18 13.95 7.54
CA GLU A 329 7.85 13.54 6.17
C GLU A 329 8.67 14.34 5.14
N VAL A 330 8.82 15.66 5.33
CA VAL A 330 9.67 16.52 4.48
C VAL A 330 11.10 16.02 4.42
N LYS A 331 11.68 15.71 5.57
CA LYS A 331 13.03 15.17 5.67
C LYS A 331 13.15 13.76 5.09
N LEU A 332 12.10 12.98 5.29
CA LEU A 332 12.01 11.59 4.92
C LEU A 332 11.96 11.38 3.41
N PHE A 333 11.13 12.17 2.72
CA PHE A 333 10.89 12.06 1.28
C PHE A 333 11.72 13.06 0.47
N ASP A 334 12.68 13.78 1.10
CA ASP A 334 13.47 14.86 0.46
C ASP A 334 12.59 15.84 -0.34
N ILE A 335 11.44 16.19 0.26
CA ILE A 335 10.43 17.04 -0.39
C ILE A 335 11.00 18.45 -0.51
N LYS A 336 11.25 18.89 -1.73
CA LYS A 336 11.66 20.26 -2.01
C LYS A 336 10.46 21.19 -1.89
N GLU A 337 10.57 22.21 -1.04
CA GLU A 337 9.48 23.12 -0.62
C GLU A 337 8.70 23.82 -1.74
N ASN A 338 9.12 23.75 -2.99
CA ASN A 338 8.61 24.57 -4.09
C ASN A 338 7.91 23.78 -5.22
N LYS A 339 7.58 22.52 -5.05
CA LYS A 339 6.87 21.75 -6.08
C LYS A 339 5.35 21.89 -5.96
N VAL A 340 4.71 22.22 -7.06
CA VAL A 340 3.25 22.22 -7.21
C VAL A 340 2.80 20.76 -7.25
N ASN A 341 2.32 20.24 -6.15
CA ASN A 341 1.76 18.91 -6.12
C ASN A 341 0.26 18.95 -6.51
N LYS A 342 -0.20 18.13 -7.37
CA LYS A 342 -1.58 18.06 -7.81
C LYS A 342 -2.11 16.63 -7.74
N THR A 343 -3.18 16.43 -6.99
CA THR A 343 -3.91 15.16 -7.01
C THR A 343 -5.04 15.26 -8.02
N ILE A 344 -5.07 14.35 -8.99
CA ILE A 344 -6.11 14.23 -10.00
C ILE A 344 -6.79 12.89 -9.84
N ILE A 345 -8.09 12.90 -9.59
CA ILE A 345 -8.94 11.72 -9.49
C ILE A 345 -9.87 11.71 -10.70
N ASN A 346 -9.74 10.71 -11.55
CA ASN A 346 -10.61 10.50 -12.70
C ASN A 346 -11.28 9.13 -12.56
N ALA A 347 -12.60 9.09 -12.41
CA ALA A 347 -13.32 7.85 -12.25
C ALA A 347 -14.64 7.81 -13.03
N GLY A 348 -15.19 6.62 -13.24
CA GLY A 348 -16.52 6.46 -13.78
C GLY A 348 -17.53 7.08 -12.82
N ARG A 349 -17.76 6.46 -11.68
CA ARG A 349 -18.57 6.96 -10.57
C ARG A 349 -17.68 7.22 -9.35
N ILE A 350 -18.02 8.24 -8.57
CA ILE A 350 -17.31 8.58 -7.33
C ILE A 350 -18.29 8.67 -6.17
N ASP A 351 -17.99 7.93 -5.10
CA ASP A 351 -18.75 7.97 -3.86
C ASP A 351 -17.78 8.01 -2.67
N PHE A 352 -17.65 9.17 -2.05
CA PHE A 352 -16.81 9.40 -0.88
C PHE A 352 -17.68 9.64 0.34
N VAL A 353 -17.48 8.86 1.37
CA VAL A 353 -18.17 8.97 2.66
C VAL A 353 -17.14 9.07 3.77
N ALA A 354 -17.18 10.14 4.55
CA ALA A 354 -16.36 10.27 5.74
C ALA A 354 -17.24 10.43 6.99
N VAL A 355 -16.84 9.79 8.09
CA VAL A 355 -17.54 9.92 9.38
C VAL A 355 -17.34 11.32 9.98
N GLU A 356 -16.12 11.85 9.85
CA GLU A 356 -15.72 13.18 10.33
C GLU A 356 -15.55 14.14 9.14
N ASP A 357 -14.32 14.41 8.75
CA ASP A 357 -14.00 15.48 7.80
C ASP A 357 -13.63 14.96 6.42
N VAL A 358 -14.03 15.69 5.39
CA VAL A 358 -13.41 15.68 4.07
C VAL A 358 -12.76 17.03 3.82
N LYS A 359 -11.44 17.02 3.57
CA LYS A 359 -10.65 18.22 3.25
C LYS A 359 -9.98 18.05 1.89
N LEU A 360 -10.44 18.81 0.91
CA LEU A 360 -9.90 18.83 -0.44
C LEU A 360 -9.20 20.18 -0.67
N ALA A 361 -7.90 20.14 -1.03
CA ALA A 361 -7.15 21.36 -1.34
C ALA A 361 -6.31 21.17 -2.62
N GLY A 362 -6.53 22.02 -3.62
CA GLY A 362 -5.83 21.96 -4.90
C GLY A 362 -6.03 20.65 -5.65
N THR A 363 -7.17 19.98 -5.45
CA THR A 363 -7.49 18.65 -5.97
C THR A 363 -8.44 18.75 -7.15
N THR A 364 -8.19 18.00 -8.22
CA THR A 364 -9.11 17.87 -9.35
C THR A 364 -9.81 16.52 -9.30
N ILE A 365 -11.14 16.52 -9.23
CA ILE A 365 -11.97 15.33 -9.22
C ILE A 365 -12.87 15.34 -10.46
N LEU A 366 -12.73 14.34 -11.31
CA LEU A 366 -13.49 14.19 -12.56
C LEU A 366 -14.29 12.88 -12.50
N SER A 367 -15.60 12.97 -12.68
CA SER A 367 -16.47 11.79 -12.77
C SER A 367 -17.17 11.73 -14.13
N ASN A 368 -17.18 10.55 -14.74
CA ASN A 368 -17.95 10.31 -15.95
C ASN A 368 -19.43 9.99 -15.68
N ASP A 369 -19.77 9.68 -14.42
CA ASP A 369 -21.12 9.42 -13.92
C ASP A 369 -21.40 10.32 -12.72
N ASP A 370 -22.28 9.90 -11.81
CA ASP A 370 -22.61 10.65 -10.59
C ASP A 370 -21.39 10.76 -9.66
N LEU A 371 -21.27 11.90 -9.01
CA LEU A 371 -20.29 12.19 -8.00
C LEU A 371 -20.98 12.57 -6.70
N SER A 372 -20.66 11.86 -5.62
CA SER A 372 -21.19 12.12 -4.28
C SER A 372 -20.04 12.23 -3.28
N ILE A 373 -20.05 13.28 -2.46
CA ILE A 373 -19.17 13.43 -1.30
C ILE A 373 -20.05 13.78 -0.09
N THR A 374 -19.97 12.93 0.95
CA THR A 374 -20.72 13.11 2.18
C THR A 374 -19.77 13.03 3.36
N ALA A 375 -19.86 13.99 4.28
CA ALA A 375 -19.05 14.06 5.48
C ALA A 375 -19.82 14.73 6.62
N LYS A 376 -19.29 14.66 7.84
CA LYS A 376 -19.75 15.53 8.93
C LYS A 376 -19.40 16.98 8.63
N SER A 377 -18.15 17.26 8.25
CA SER A 377 -17.72 18.57 7.74
C SER A 377 -17.01 18.42 6.39
N LEU A 378 -17.44 19.18 5.40
CA LEU A 378 -16.89 19.15 4.06
C LEU A 378 -16.24 20.49 3.70
N HIS A 379 -14.93 20.49 3.50
CA HIS A 379 -14.14 21.65 3.12
C HIS A 379 -13.48 21.41 1.75
N VAL A 380 -13.76 22.29 0.81
CA VAL A 380 -13.13 22.31 -0.52
C VAL A 380 -12.46 23.66 -0.70
N ASP A 381 -11.13 23.67 -0.72
CA ASP A 381 -10.33 24.89 -0.79
C ASP A 381 -9.32 24.86 -1.95
N SER A 382 -8.74 26.01 -2.24
CA SER A 382 -7.55 26.10 -3.08
C SER A 382 -6.30 25.79 -2.25
N HIS A 383 -5.27 25.32 -2.93
CA HIS A 383 -3.94 25.24 -2.33
C HIS A 383 -3.13 26.50 -2.67
N LEU A 384 -2.60 27.16 -1.65
CA LEU A 384 -1.75 28.33 -1.79
C LEU A 384 -0.29 27.90 -1.94
N ILE A 385 0.29 28.18 -3.11
CA ILE A 385 1.70 27.91 -3.39
C ILE A 385 2.48 29.20 -3.17
N LYS A 386 3.38 29.22 -2.21
CA LYS A 386 4.29 30.32 -1.97
C LYS A 386 5.55 30.12 -2.81
N HIS A 387 5.72 30.90 -3.87
CA HIS A 387 6.99 31.01 -4.56
C HIS A 387 7.79 32.16 -3.95
N SER A 388 8.83 31.87 -3.17
CA SER A 388 9.83 32.85 -2.83
C SER A 388 10.99 32.74 -3.82
N GLN A 389 11.01 33.57 -4.86
CA GLN A 389 12.22 33.78 -5.63
C GLN A 389 13.02 34.91 -4.97
N ASP A 390 14.16 34.57 -4.38
CA ASP A 390 15.19 35.56 -4.04
C ASP A 390 15.85 36.04 -5.35
N THR A 391 15.21 36.97 -6.04
CA THR A 391 15.87 37.73 -7.10
C THR A 391 16.68 38.80 -6.43
N GLY A 392 17.92 38.47 -6.08
CA GLY A 392 18.89 39.47 -5.63
C GLY A 392 19.22 40.42 -6.79
N VAL A 393 18.54 41.54 -6.87
CA VAL A 393 18.98 42.62 -7.77
C VAL A 393 20.04 43.41 -7.02
N VAL A 394 21.28 43.15 -7.37
CA VAL A 394 22.42 44.00 -6.93
C VAL A 394 22.35 45.28 -7.79
N VAL A 395 21.73 46.32 -7.29
CA VAL A 395 21.87 47.64 -7.89
C VAL A 395 23.20 48.21 -7.46
N THR A 396 24.21 48.09 -8.32
CA THR A 396 25.48 48.83 -8.19
C THR A 396 25.23 50.28 -8.65
N HIS A 397 24.97 51.15 -7.71
CA HIS A 397 25.10 52.57 -7.97
C HIS A 397 26.58 52.95 -8.07
N VAL A 398 26.97 53.43 -9.23
CA VAL A 398 28.29 54.03 -9.43
C VAL A 398 28.38 55.28 -8.55
N ASN A 399 29.31 55.23 -7.61
CA ASN A 399 29.58 56.34 -6.69
C ASN A 399 30.12 57.54 -7.39
N ILE A 400 29.41 58.65 -7.25
CA ILE A 400 30.04 59.96 -7.26
C ILE A 400 29.92 60.49 -5.84
N LEU A 401 31.07 60.43 -5.11
CA LEU A 401 31.26 60.98 -3.76
C LEU A 401 30.57 60.22 -2.60
N ASP A 402 31.37 59.35 -1.93
CA ASP A 402 31.28 58.91 -0.51
C ASP A 402 29.88 58.78 0.13
N ALA A 403 29.01 58.01 -0.40
CA ALA A 403 27.78 57.59 0.25
C ALA A 403 27.74 56.06 0.47
N PRO A 404 27.30 55.55 1.63
CA PRO A 404 27.28 54.11 1.90
C PRO A 404 26.32 53.38 0.96
N THR A 405 26.77 52.31 0.32
CA THR A 405 25.99 51.41 -0.54
C THR A 405 24.82 50.82 0.23
N LYS A 406 23.62 51.15 -0.12
CA LYS A 406 22.39 50.53 0.39
C LYS A 406 22.06 49.31 -0.45
N LYS A 407 22.21 48.09 0.14
CA LYS A 407 21.76 46.87 -0.46
C LYS A 407 20.25 46.78 -0.33
N VAL A 408 19.53 46.88 -1.45
CA VAL A 408 18.07 46.70 -1.49
C VAL A 408 17.84 45.22 -1.91
N GLU A 409 17.39 44.42 -1.01
CA GLU A 409 16.88 43.06 -1.31
C GLU A 409 15.39 43.23 -1.71
N ILE A 410 15.08 42.96 -2.97
CA ILE A 410 13.70 42.85 -3.42
C ILE A 410 13.30 41.39 -3.31
N LYS A 411 12.43 41.08 -2.37
CA LYS A 411 11.80 39.75 -2.25
C LYS A 411 10.48 39.82 -3.01
N ASN A 412 10.45 39.19 -4.16
CA ASN A 412 9.16 38.94 -4.85
C ASN A 412 8.56 37.66 -4.24
N ASN A 413 7.48 37.81 -3.48
CA ASN A 413 6.66 36.71 -3.02
C ASN A 413 5.49 36.55 -3.97
N ASP A 414 5.63 35.72 -5.00
CA ASP A 414 4.52 35.34 -5.85
C ASP A 414 3.71 34.22 -5.18
N HIS A 415 2.45 34.46 -4.94
CA HIS A 415 1.51 33.47 -4.44
C HIS A 415 0.66 32.98 -5.62
N VAL A 416 0.78 31.71 -5.97
CA VAL A 416 -0.09 31.07 -6.96
C VAL A 416 -1.10 30.19 -6.22
N SER A 417 -2.38 30.45 -6.42
CA SER A 417 -3.45 29.63 -5.85
C SER A 417 -3.89 28.57 -6.86
N GLN A 418 -3.84 27.33 -6.45
CA GLN A 418 -4.37 26.20 -7.21
C GLN A 418 -5.76 25.85 -6.70
N ALA A 419 -6.80 26.22 -7.44
CA ALA A 419 -8.18 25.92 -7.11
C ALA A 419 -8.46 24.42 -7.14
N SER A 420 -9.31 23.94 -6.24
CA SER A 420 -9.93 22.62 -6.38
C SER A 420 -11.00 22.64 -7.45
N ALA A 421 -11.10 21.55 -8.22
CA ALA A 421 -12.11 21.39 -9.25
C ALA A 421 -12.86 20.06 -9.06
N ILE A 422 -14.19 20.12 -8.99
CA ILE A 422 -15.08 18.96 -8.87
C ILE A 422 -16.03 18.97 -10.06
N MET A 423 -15.88 18.02 -10.96
CA MET A 423 -16.63 17.98 -12.21
C MET A 423 -17.27 16.63 -12.44
N SER A 424 -18.52 16.63 -12.89
CA SER A 424 -19.24 15.41 -13.26
C SER A 424 -19.95 15.57 -14.61
N ARG A 425 -19.96 14.49 -15.39
CA ARG A 425 -20.81 14.40 -16.61
C ARG A 425 -22.27 14.12 -16.31
N LYS A 426 -22.63 13.84 -15.06
CA LYS A 426 -24.01 13.71 -14.60
C LYS A 426 -24.27 14.68 -13.44
N ASN A 427 -24.45 14.14 -12.25
CA ASN A 427 -24.82 14.96 -11.09
C ASN A 427 -23.66 15.09 -10.10
N VAL A 428 -23.60 16.20 -9.39
CA VAL A 428 -22.72 16.43 -8.24
C VAL A 428 -23.57 16.60 -6.99
N LYS A 429 -23.28 15.81 -5.96
CA LYS A 429 -23.88 15.94 -4.63
C LYS A 429 -22.75 16.17 -3.62
N LEU A 430 -22.79 17.31 -2.94
CA LEU A 430 -21.90 17.63 -1.83
C LEU A 430 -22.73 17.84 -0.58
N HIS A 431 -22.43 17.09 0.47
CA HIS A 431 -23.16 17.15 1.73
C HIS A 431 -22.20 17.18 2.92
N GLY A 432 -22.29 18.25 3.73
CA GLY A 432 -21.61 18.36 5.01
C GLY A 432 -22.64 18.49 6.11
N GLN A 433 -22.78 17.50 7.01
CA GLN A 433 -23.80 17.50 8.04
C GLN A 433 -23.73 18.77 8.90
N ASP A 434 -22.59 19.04 9.52
CA ASP A 434 -22.38 20.20 10.40
C ASP A 434 -22.00 21.48 9.64
N GLY A 435 -21.46 21.34 8.40
CA GLY A 435 -21.07 22.47 7.58
C GLY A 435 -20.51 22.09 6.21
N LEU A 436 -20.74 22.94 5.23
CA LEU A 436 -20.17 22.86 3.90
C LEU A 436 -19.44 24.17 3.57
N GLU A 437 -18.13 24.11 3.41
CA GLU A 437 -17.31 25.25 3.02
C GLU A 437 -16.69 25.04 1.65
N LEU A 438 -16.98 25.94 0.72
CA LEU A 438 -16.39 25.98 -0.63
C LEU A 438 -15.64 27.30 -0.78
N LYS A 439 -14.31 27.21 -0.84
CA LYS A 439 -13.44 28.37 -0.96
C LYS A 439 -12.53 28.22 -2.19
N ASN A 440 -12.65 29.15 -3.14
CA ASN A 440 -11.95 29.06 -4.41
C ASN A 440 -12.10 27.70 -5.12
N ALA A 441 -13.27 27.11 -5.07
CA ALA A 441 -13.58 25.83 -5.66
C ALA A 441 -14.38 26.00 -6.95
N ASN A 442 -14.04 25.22 -7.98
CA ASN A 442 -14.80 25.14 -9.22
C ASN A 442 -15.64 23.88 -9.25
N ILE A 443 -16.97 24.01 -9.19
CA ILE A 443 -17.92 22.90 -9.20
C ILE A 443 -18.75 22.93 -10.47
N GLN A 444 -18.72 21.87 -11.28
CA GLN A 444 -19.42 21.74 -12.53
C GLN A 444 -20.15 20.41 -12.65
N ALA A 445 -21.33 20.42 -13.22
CA ALA A 445 -22.09 19.23 -13.57
C ALA A 445 -22.86 19.46 -14.89
N TYR A 446 -22.94 18.42 -15.72
CA TYR A 446 -23.88 18.44 -16.86
C TYR A 446 -25.33 18.26 -16.40
N GLY A 447 -25.57 17.56 -15.30
CA GLY A 447 -26.84 17.42 -14.64
C GLY A 447 -27.02 18.43 -13.50
N ASN A 448 -27.49 17.92 -12.36
CA ASN A 448 -27.79 18.75 -11.20
C ASN A 448 -26.59 18.87 -10.25
N ILE A 449 -26.44 20.05 -9.65
CA ILE A 449 -25.56 20.26 -8.50
C ILE A 449 -26.43 20.40 -7.26
N LYS A 450 -26.21 19.51 -6.29
CA LYS A 450 -26.88 19.57 -4.97
C LYS A 450 -25.84 19.85 -3.90
N LEU A 451 -25.91 21.05 -3.30
CA LEU A 451 -25.17 21.43 -2.11
C LEU A 451 -26.12 21.39 -0.93
N SER A 452 -25.75 20.72 0.16
CA SER A 452 -26.61 20.60 1.34
C SER A 452 -25.81 20.51 2.64
N SER A 453 -26.36 21.08 3.70
CA SER A 453 -25.86 21.00 5.07
C SER A 453 -27.04 21.10 6.04
N GLU A 454 -26.92 20.52 7.23
CA GLU A 454 -27.82 20.80 8.37
C GLU A 454 -27.34 22.05 9.13
N GLY A 455 -26.04 22.37 9.05
CA GLY A 455 -25.43 23.61 9.52
C GLY A 455 -25.29 24.65 8.40
N ASP A 456 -24.21 25.44 8.46
CA ASP A 456 -23.97 26.52 7.52
C ASP A 456 -23.37 26.05 6.19
N ILE A 457 -23.71 26.79 5.11
CA ILE A 457 -23.06 26.67 3.82
C ILE A 457 -22.32 27.96 3.53
N HIS A 458 -20.98 27.89 3.49
CA HIS A 458 -20.12 29.02 3.18
C HIS A 458 -19.55 28.92 1.77
N LEU A 459 -19.82 29.92 0.93
CA LEU A 459 -19.30 30.05 -0.43
C LEU A 459 -18.38 31.29 -0.49
N ASN A 460 -17.07 31.08 -0.46
CA ASN A 460 -16.10 32.17 -0.39
C ASN A 460 -15.18 32.18 -1.62
N GLY A 461 -15.06 33.37 -2.26
CA GLY A 461 -13.99 33.65 -3.22
C GLY A 461 -12.76 34.21 -2.50
N SER A 462 -11.55 33.97 -2.98
CA SER A 462 -10.37 34.72 -2.53
C SER A 462 -9.99 35.77 -3.55
N THR A 463 -9.53 36.92 -3.05
CA THR A 463 -8.84 37.93 -3.86
C THR A 463 -7.35 37.70 -3.75
N GLU A 464 -6.67 37.43 -4.85
CA GLU A 464 -5.21 37.44 -4.90
C GLU A 464 -4.71 38.87 -5.04
N THR A 465 -3.89 39.34 -4.13
CA THR A 465 -3.23 40.63 -4.23
C THR A 465 -1.77 40.38 -4.61
N ASN A 466 -1.42 40.66 -5.86
CA ASN A 466 -0.03 40.74 -6.28
C ASN A 466 0.51 42.10 -5.86
N THR A 467 1.35 42.14 -4.84
CA THR A 467 2.16 43.34 -4.52
C THR A 467 3.48 43.22 -5.25
N THR A 468 3.60 43.96 -6.36
CA THR A 468 4.88 44.23 -7.04
C THR A 468 5.75 45.19 -6.24
#